data_96d54f1cf5ae066d1751d376fc2a36a8
#
_entry.id   96d54f1cf5ae066d1751d376fc2a36a8
#
_cell.length_a   1.000
_cell.length_b   1.000
_cell.length_c   1.000
_cell.angle_alpha   90.00
_cell.angle_beta   90.00
_cell.angle_gamma   90.00
#
_symmetry.space_group_name_H-M   'P 1'
#
loop_
_entity.id
_entity.type
_entity.pdbx_description
1 polymer ?
#
loop_
_entity_poly.entity_id
_entity_poly.type
_entity_poly.pdbx_seq_one_letter_code
_entity_poly.pdbx_strand_id
1 'polypeptide(L)'
;MKKFNNTIIIGIDHGYGNMKTANCCFPTGLIAYNCEPLFTKELLVYNGKYYLIGEEHKEYISDKSLDEDFYVLTLAAIAKELSTESITEANIYIAAGLPLTWTSGQKADFSAYLMRNKEVSFTFHKQEYHLHIEGVSIYPQGYAAIAPYASKLTGVNVIADIGNGTMNVLYMVNGKPKSGKMFTEKFGTYQCTLAVREAFMQQTQRELNDHIIEEVLRTGKADIPKSDLAIVRSEERRVGK
;
A
#
# COMPACT_ATOMS: atom_id res chain seq x y z
N MET A 1 10.37 -2.19 -15.08
CA MET A 1 9.21 -1.46 -15.68
C MET A 1 8.86 -2.08 -17.02
N LYS A 2 7.60 -1.94 -17.51
CA LYS A 2 7.21 -2.33 -18.87
C LYS A 2 7.07 -1.08 -19.73
N LYS A 3 7.52 -1.17 -20.99
CA LYS A 3 7.41 -0.06 -21.96
C LYS A 3 6.49 -0.49 -23.09
N PHE A 4 5.59 0.39 -23.50
CA PHE A 4 4.73 0.22 -24.66
C PHE A 4 4.78 1.51 -25.48
N ASN A 5 5.28 1.40 -26.72
CA ASN A 5 5.66 2.56 -27.53
C ASN A 5 6.65 3.45 -26.74
N ASN A 6 6.31 4.74 -26.55
CA ASN A 6 7.13 5.68 -25.78
C ASN A 6 6.63 5.89 -24.33
N THR A 7 5.70 5.03 -23.85
CA THR A 7 5.08 5.15 -22.52
C THR A 7 5.62 4.08 -21.57
N ILE A 8 5.98 4.46 -20.37
CA ILE A 8 6.38 3.55 -19.29
C ILE A 8 5.13 3.20 -18.47
N ILE A 9 4.84 1.91 -18.34
CA ILE A 9 3.74 1.42 -17.51
C ILE A 9 4.28 1.07 -16.13
N ILE A 10 3.76 1.76 -15.10
CA ILE A 10 4.13 1.54 -13.70
C ILE A 10 2.92 0.99 -12.94
N GLY A 11 3.07 -0.23 -12.41
CA GLY A 11 2.10 -0.82 -11.49
C GLY A 11 2.36 -0.32 -10.06
N ILE A 12 1.33 0.22 -9.40
CA ILE A 12 1.43 0.74 -8.03
C ILE A 12 0.32 0.14 -7.18
N ASP A 13 0.70 -0.63 -6.16
CA ASP A 13 -0.21 -1.09 -5.12
C ASP A 13 -0.22 -0.07 -3.98
N HIS A 14 -1.33 0.65 -3.86
CA HIS A 14 -1.58 1.63 -2.82
C HIS A 14 -2.06 0.94 -1.53
N GLY A 15 -1.17 0.17 -0.90
CA GLY A 15 -1.48 -0.49 0.36
C GLY A 15 -1.60 0.50 1.52
N TYR A 16 -2.27 0.12 2.61
CA TYR A 16 -2.36 0.94 3.83
C TYR A 16 -1.08 0.87 4.67
N GLY A 17 -0.37 -0.25 4.64
CA GLY A 17 0.91 -0.39 5.34
C GLY A 17 2.11 0.00 4.48
N ASN A 18 2.08 -0.39 3.22
CA ASN A 18 3.18 -0.14 2.29
C ASN A 18 2.67 0.21 0.90
N MET A 19 3.32 1.19 0.27
CA MET A 19 3.29 1.41 -1.16
C MET A 19 4.22 0.40 -1.83
N LYS A 20 3.75 -0.26 -2.90
CA LYS A 20 4.54 -1.28 -3.60
C LYS A 20 4.50 -1.06 -5.10
N THR A 21 5.62 -1.29 -5.73
CA THR A 21 5.77 -1.32 -7.18
C THR A 21 6.49 -2.61 -7.59
N ALA A 22 6.91 -2.73 -8.84
CA ALA A 22 7.65 -3.92 -9.29
C ALA A 22 9.01 -4.06 -8.59
N ASN A 23 9.69 -2.96 -8.28
CA ASN A 23 11.06 -2.95 -7.78
C ASN A 23 11.21 -2.28 -6.40
N CYS A 24 10.16 -1.67 -5.85
CA CYS A 24 10.25 -1.03 -4.54
C CYS A 24 9.04 -1.29 -3.64
N CYS A 25 9.32 -1.25 -2.34
CA CYS A 25 8.33 -1.33 -1.27
C CYS A 25 8.78 -0.37 -0.17
N PHE A 26 7.89 0.53 0.25
CA PHE A 26 8.18 1.52 1.30
C PHE A 26 6.92 1.81 2.12
N PRO A 27 7.04 2.24 3.40
CA PRO A 27 5.91 2.51 4.27
C PRO A 27 4.95 3.53 3.66
N THR A 28 3.63 3.27 3.80
CA THR A 28 2.58 4.22 3.43
C THR A 28 2.41 5.23 4.54
N GLY A 29 3.22 6.29 4.49
CA GLY A 29 3.20 7.39 5.43
C GLY A 29 4.06 8.53 4.91
N LEU A 30 3.78 9.73 5.35
CA LEU A 30 4.60 10.90 5.09
C LEU A 30 4.35 12.01 6.11
N ILE A 31 5.35 12.87 6.29
CA ILE A 31 5.21 14.10 7.07
C ILE A 31 5.41 15.28 6.13
N ALA A 32 4.47 16.23 6.16
CA ALA A 32 4.55 17.45 5.35
C ALA A 32 5.16 18.60 6.14
N TYR A 33 6.06 19.36 5.50
CA TYR A 33 6.72 20.52 6.05
C TYR A 33 6.56 21.73 5.12
N ASN A 34 6.45 22.93 5.69
CA ASN A 34 6.43 24.19 4.95
C ASN A 34 7.83 24.77 4.67
N CYS A 35 8.86 24.19 5.27
CA CYS A 35 10.27 24.53 5.05
C CYS A 35 11.09 23.26 4.97
N GLU A 36 12.28 23.32 4.39
CA GLU A 36 13.15 22.17 4.24
C GLU A 36 13.54 21.58 5.61
N PRO A 37 13.25 20.29 5.86
CA PRO A 37 13.59 19.63 7.10
C PRO A 37 15.09 19.30 7.19
N LEU A 38 15.61 19.11 8.42
CA LEU A 38 17.02 18.78 8.64
C LEU A 38 17.42 17.42 8.05
N PHE A 39 16.50 16.45 8.08
CA PHE A 39 16.71 15.10 7.55
C PHE A 39 16.05 14.99 6.19
N THR A 40 16.83 14.69 5.14
CA THR A 40 16.38 14.77 3.74
C THR A 40 16.50 13.44 3.00
N LYS A 41 16.71 12.32 3.72
CA LYS A 41 17.00 11.02 3.07
C LYS A 41 15.90 10.57 2.09
N GLU A 42 14.64 10.73 2.45
CA GLU A 42 13.48 10.36 1.63
C GLU A 42 12.62 11.61 1.31
N LEU A 43 13.28 12.72 1.02
CA LEU A 43 12.63 14.01 0.79
C LEU A 43 12.07 14.10 -0.62
N LEU A 44 10.77 14.38 -0.72
CA LEU A 44 10.07 14.78 -1.94
C LEU A 44 9.65 16.25 -1.83
N VAL A 45 9.89 17.05 -2.87
CA VAL A 45 9.44 18.45 -2.95
C VAL A 45 8.45 18.57 -4.09
N TYR A 46 7.24 19.03 -3.77
CA TYR A 46 6.16 19.20 -4.73
C TYR A 46 5.30 20.42 -4.37
N ASN A 47 5.02 21.27 -5.35
CA ASN A 47 4.24 22.51 -5.18
C ASN A 47 4.72 23.39 -4.00
N GLY A 48 6.04 23.50 -3.82
CA GLY A 48 6.65 24.33 -2.78
C GLY A 48 6.55 23.77 -1.36
N LYS A 49 6.05 22.54 -1.20
CA LYS A 49 6.02 21.82 0.08
C LYS A 49 7.04 20.69 0.09
N TYR A 50 7.48 20.34 1.27
CA TYR A 50 8.46 19.31 1.53
C TYR A 50 7.77 18.11 2.21
N TYR A 51 8.00 16.91 1.70
CA TYR A 51 7.36 15.69 2.21
C TYR A 51 8.44 14.65 2.50
N LEU A 52 8.53 14.22 3.74
CA LEU A 52 9.41 13.13 4.15
C LEU A 52 8.64 11.82 3.99
N ILE A 53 9.05 11.00 3.04
CA ILE A 53 8.34 9.78 2.62
C ILE A 53 8.73 8.60 3.51
N GLY A 54 7.74 7.78 3.89
CA GLY A 54 7.95 6.57 4.68
C GLY A 54 7.99 6.79 6.18
N GLU A 55 7.73 8.03 6.62
CA GLU A 55 7.62 8.37 8.03
C GLU A 55 6.15 8.36 8.47
N GLU A 56 5.91 8.02 9.73
CA GLU A 56 4.59 7.78 10.32
C GLU A 56 3.80 6.66 9.64
N HIS A 57 2.73 6.23 10.28
CA HIS A 57 1.81 5.25 9.74
C HIS A 57 0.52 5.95 9.33
N LYS A 58 0.10 5.74 8.08
CA LYS A 58 -1.15 6.31 7.59
C LYS A 58 -2.34 5.60 8.21
N GLU A 59 -3.22 6.37 8.83
CA GLU A 59 -4.49 5.82 9.30
C GLU A 59 -5.34 5.32 8.12
N TYR A 60 -6.19 4.33 8.43
CA TYR A 60 -7.12 3.80 7.46
C TYR A 60 -8.17 4.85 7.05
N ILE A 61 -8.28 5.11 5.75
CA ILE A 61 -9.34 5.91 5.15
C ILE A 61 -10.13 5.08 4.14
N SER A 62 -11.43 5.26 4.12
CA SER A 62 -12.33 4.50 3.22
C SER A 62 -12.24 4.94 1.76
N ASP A 63 -11.80 6.15 1.48
CA ASP A 63 -11.63 6.71 0.14
C ASP A 63 -10.29 7.42 0.01
N LYS A 64 -9.38 6.82 -0.75
CA LYS A 64 -8.02 7.33 -0.96
C LYS A 64 -7.97 8.59 -1.81
N SER A 65 -9.00 8.89 -2.59
CA SER A 65 -9.07 10.10 -3.41
C SER A 65 -9.31 11.37 -2.60
N LEU A 66 -9.74 11.23 -1.35
CA LEU A 66 -9.96 12.35 -0.44
C LEU A 66 -8.70 12.78 0.32
N ASP A 67 -7.59 12.08 0.13
CA ASP A 67 -6.34 12.29 0.85
C ASP A 67 -5.18 12.64 -0.11
N GLU A 68 -4.69 13.87 0.00
CA GLU A 68 -3.58 14.40 -0.80
C GLU A 68 -2.30 13.55 -0.71
N ASP A 69 -2.08 12.89 0.42
CA ASP A 69 -0.86 12.14 0.67
C ASP A 69 -0.70 10.96 -0.30
N PHE A 70 -1.80 10.28 -0.68
CA PHE A 70 -1.71 9.19 -1.66
C PHE A 70 -1.22 9.65 -3.04
N TYR A 71 -1.49 10.90 -3.41
CA TYR A 71 -0.93 11.46 -4.63
C TYR A 71 0.59 11.66 -4.53
N VAL A 72 1.05 12.27 -3.44
CA VAL A 72 2.49 12.47 -3.17
C VAL A 72 3.22 11.12 -3.07
N LEU A 73 2.63 10.14 -2.38
CA LEU A 73 3.16 8.78 -2.31
C LEU A 73 3.21 8.10 -3.68
N THR A 74 2.25 8.41 -4.58
CA THR A 74 2.29 7.93 -5.97
C THR A 74 3.47 8.54 -6.74
N LEU A 75 3.73 9.85 -6.58
CA LEU A 75 4.90 10.50 -7.20
C LEU A 75 6.21 9.89 -6.68
N ALA A 76 6.31 9.62 -5.38
CA ALA A 76 7.46 8.95 -4.78
C ALA A 76 7.64 7.53 -5.34
N ALA A 77 6.56 6.77 -5.49
CA ALA A 77 6.60 5.42 -6.07
C ALA A 77 7.08 5.44 -7.53
N ILE A 78 6.61 6.40 -8.33
CA ILE A 78 7.05 6.58 -9.72
C ILE A 78 8.53 6.95 -9.75
N ALA A 79 8.98 7.92 -8.95
CA ALA A 79 10.38 8.32 -8.89
C ALA A 79 11.31 7.16 -8.51
N LYS A 80 10.92 6.35 -7.50
CA LYS A 80 11.67 5.16 -7.08
C LYS A 80 11.79 4.14 -8.21
N GLU A 81 10.73 3.91 -8.99
CA GLU A 81 10.80 3.02 -10.17
C GLU A 81 11.71 3.58 -11.27
N LEU A 82 11.54 4.86 -11.62
CA LEU A 82 12.33 5.51 -12.68
C LEU A 82 13.83 5.60 -12.34
N SER A 83 14.13 5.79 -11.05
CA SER A 83 15.52 5.87 -10.58
C SER A 83 16.31 4.57 -10.83
N THR A 84 15.65 3.42 -10.91
CA THR A 84 16.31 2.13 -11.21
C THR A 84 16.94 2.08 -12.61
N GLU A 85 16.45 2.90 -13.54
CA GLU A 85 16.96 3.05 -14.90
C GLU A 85 17.53 4.47 -15.15
N SER A 86 17.70 5.29 -14.10
CA SER A 86 18.18 6.69 -14.19
C SER A 86 17.35 7.57 -15.15
N ILE A 87 16.03 7.35 -15.18
CA ILE A 87 15.09 8.10 -16.00
C ILE A 87 14.51 9.23 -15.17
N THR A 88 14.48 10.45 -15.71
CA THR A 88 13.96 11.64 -15.06
C THR A 88 12.84 12.33 -15.83
N GLU A 89 12.72 12.02 -17.12
CA GLU A 89 11.65 12.52 -17.99
C GLU A 89 10.98 11.33 -18.68
N ALA A 90 9.64 11.23 -18.58
CA ALA A 90 8.93 10.11 -19.18
C ALA A 90 7.44 10.38 -19.36
N ASN A 91 6.87 9.72 -20.36
CA ASN A 91 5.43 9.49 -20.46
C ASN A 91 5.08 8.27 -19.59
N ILE A 92 4.14 8.45 -18.66
CA ILE A 92 3.78 7.44 -17.66
C ILE A 92 2.32 7.01 -17.84
N TYR A 93 2.10 5.70 -17.80
CA TYR A 93 0.78 5.11 -17.62
C TYR A 93 0.73 4.39 -16.26
N ILE A 94 -0.20 4.80 -15.40
CA ILE A 94 -0.32 4.26 -14.04
C ILE A 94 -1.31 3.09 -14.03
N ALA A 95 -0.90 1.94 -13.53
CA ALA A 95 -1.78 0.82 -13.22
C ALA A 95 -1.89 0.70 -11.69
N ALA A 96 -3.00 1.18 -11.13
CA ALA A 96 -3.19 1.25 -9.67
C ALA A 96 -4.18 0.22 -9.16
N GLY A 97 -4.07 -0.15 -7.87
CA GLY A 97 -4.94 -1.10 -7.20
C GLY A 97 -5.89 -0.45 -6.19
N LEU A 98 -7.16 -0.86 -6.19
CA LEU A 98 -8.11 -0.59 -5.11
C LEU A 98 -8.61 -1.90 -4.48
N PRO A 99 -9.06 -1.87 -3.20
CA PRO A 99 -9.71 -3.00 -2.58
C PRO A 99 -10.83 -3.57 -3.45
N LEU A 100 -10.96 -4.89 -3.47
CA LEU A 100 -11.73 -5.63 -4.46
C LEU A 100 -13.17 -5.12 -4.65
N THR A 101 -13.93 -4.97 -3.56
CA THR A 101 -15.34 -4.56 -3.63
C THR A 101 -15.53 -3.05 -3.79
N TRP A 102 -14.49 -2.25 -3.52
CA TRP A 102 -14.56 -0.79 -3.65
C TRP A 102 -14.23 -0.30 -5.06
N THR A 103 -13.57 -1.15 -5.85
CA THR A 103 -13.14 -0.79 -7.21
C THR A 103 -14.30 -0.29 -8.06
N SER A 104 -15.48 -0.91 -7.99
CA SER A 104 -16.64 -0.50 -8.81
C SER A 104 -17.17 0.89 -8.44
N GLY A 105 -17.15 1.27 -7.17
CA GLY A 105 -17.65 2.57 -6.69
C GLY A 105 -16.63 3.70 -6.77
N GLN A 106 -15.34 3.40 -6.57
CA GLN A 106 -14.30 4.42 -6.42
C GLN A 106 -13.36 4.52 -7.65
N LYS A 107 -13.50 3.64 -8.64
CA LYS A 107 -12.60 3.58 -9.79
C LYS A 107 -12.51 4.91 -10.54
N ALA A 108 -13.64 5.56 -10.80
CA ALA A 108 -13.68 6.79 -11.57
C ALA A 108 -13.01 7.95 -10.80
N ASP A 109 -13.34 8.10 -9.52
CA ASP A 109 -12.84 9.17 -8.67
C ASP A 109 -11.34 9.01 -8.41
N PHE A 110 -10.89 7.79 -8.11
CA PHE A 110 -9.47 7.52 -7.90
C PHE A 110 -8.65 7.65 -9.19
N SER A 111 -9.23 7.28 -10.35
CA SER A 111 -8.59 7.54 -11.65
C SER A 111 -8.46 9.03 -11.92
N ALA A 112 -9.53 9.81 -11.71
CA ALA A 112 -9.51 11.27 -11.88
C ALA A 112 -8.51 11.93 -10.91
N TYR A 113 -8.48 11.47 -9.67
CA TYR A 113 -7.53 11.94 -8.64
C TYR A 113 -6.07 11.73 -9.07
N LEU A 114 -5.70 10.55 -9.59
CA LEU A 114 -4.34 10.28 -10.06
C LEU A 114 -4.02 11.01 -11.37
N MET A 115 -5.04 11.34 -12.17
CA MET A 115 -4.92 12.10 -13.44
C MET A 115 -5.04 13.61 -13.29
N ARG A 116 -5.21 14.14 -12.07
CA ARG A 116 -5.49 15.56 -11.80
C ARG A 116 -4.48 16.53 -12.41
N ASN A 117 -3.23 16.09 -12.54
CA ASN A 117 -2.18 16.83 -13.23
C ASN A 117 -1.56 15.94 -14.30
N LYS A 118 -1.76 16.29 -15.58
CA LYS A 118 -1.14 15.56 -16.68
C LYS A 118 0.36 15.82 -16.78
N GLU A 119 0.75 17.08 -16.62
CA GLU A 119 2.16 17.47 -16.53
C GLU A 119 2.50 17.69 -15.06
N VAL A 120 3.47 16.97 -14.58
CA VAL A 120 3.90 17.06 -13.19
C VAL A 120 5.41 17.13 -13.08
N SER A 121 5.88 18.15 -12.34
CA SER A 121 7.29 18.32 -11.99
C SER A 121 7.45 18.30 -10.48
N PHE A 122 8.42 17.57 -9.99
CA PHE A 122 8.74 17.45 -8.58
C PHE A 122 10.19 17.04 -8.39
N THR A 123 10.71 17.21 -7.18
CA THR A 123 12.07 16.75 -6.84
C THR A 123 11.98 15.60 -5.85
N PHE A 124 12.74 14.54 -6.06
CA PHE A 124 12.90 13.45 -5.12
C PHE A 124 14.37 13.04 -5.01
N HIS A 125 14.90 12.92 -3.79
CA HIS A 125 16.35 12.70 -3.53
C HIS A 125 17.25 13.72 -4.25
N LYS A 126 16.85 14.99 -4.30
CA LYS A 126 17.52 16.08 -5.01
C LYS A 126 17.57 15.93 -6.54
N GLN A 127 16.92 14.92 -7.09
CA GLN A 127 16.75 14.73 -8.53
C GLN A 127 15.41 15.30 -8.95
N GLU A 128 15.39 16.14 -9.97
CA GLU A 128 14.19 16.69 -10.58
C GLU A 128 13.59 15.68 -11.57
N TYR A 129 12.27 15.54 -11.53
CA TYR A 129 11.48 14.66 -12.42
C TYR A 129 10.46 15.51 -13.17
N HIS A 130 10.32 15.23 -14.48
CA HIS A 130 9.32 15.83 -15.37
C HIS A 130 8.53 14.72 -16.04
N LEU A 131 7.26 14.58 -15.68
CA LEU A 131 6.43 13.47 -16.10
C LEU A 131 5.20 13.95 -16.85
N HIS A 132 4.86 13.25 -17.92
CA HIS A 132 3.56 13.33 -18.57
C HIS A 132 2.74 12.11 -18.22
N ILE A 133 1.60 12.28 -17.53
CA ILE A 133 0.69 11.18 -17.17
C ILE A 133 -0.30 10.97 -18.31
N GLU A 134 -0.09 9.95 -19.13
CA GLU A 134 -0.93 9.65 -20.28
C GLU A 134 -2.26 9.02 -19.89
N GLY A 135 -2.27 8.22 -18.80
CA GLY A 135 -3.48 7.54 -18.37
C GLY A 135 -3.33 6.76 -17.09
N VAL A 136 -4.48 6.38 -16.54
CA VAL A 136 -4.59 5.56 -15.32
C VAL A 136 -5.58 4.45 -15.54
N SER A 137 -5.22 3.23 -15.17
CA SER A 137 -6.15 2.10 -15.04
C SER A 137 -6.19 1.60 -13.61
N ILE A 138 -7.41 1.37 -13.10
CA ILE A 138 -7.63 0.86 -11.76
C ILE A 138 -8.07 -0.60 -11.83
N TYR A 139 -7.39 -1.44 -11.05
CA TYR A 139 -7.61 -2.88 -10.95
C TYR A 139 -7.98 -3.28 -9.51
N PRO A 140 -8.79 -4.34 -9.34
CA PRO A 140 -9.02 -4.91 -8.01
C PRO A 140 -7.72 -5.50 -7.46
N GLN A 141 -7.37 -5.14 -6.22
CA GLN A 141 -6.28 -5.77 -5.47
C GLN A 141 -6.53 -7.27 -5.31
N GLY A 142 -5.47 -8.07 -5.19
CA GLY A 142 -5.57 -9.53 -5.17
C GLY A 142 -5.81 -10.15 -6.54
N TYR A 143 -6.77 -9.63 -7.33
CA TYR A 143 -7.03 -10.14 -8.68
C TYR A 143 -5.85 -9.91 -9.65
N ALA A 144 -5.22 -8.75 -9.58
CA ALA A 144 -4.07 -8.43 -10.44
C ALA A 144 -2.91 -9.43 -10.28
N ALA A 145 -2.69 -9.93 -9.05
CA ALA A 145 -1.65 -10.92 -8.76
C ALA A 145 -1.92 -12.27 -9.41
N ILE A 146 -3.18 -12.68 -9.53
CA ILE A 146 -3.58 -13.98 -10.06
C ILE A 146 -3.99 -13.96 -11.53
N ALA A 147 -4.26 -12.78 -12.10
CA ALA A 147 -4.72 -12.65 -13.49
C ALA A 147 -3.85 -13.43 -14.52
N PRO A 148 -2.50 -13.43 -14.44
CA PRO A 148 -1.65 -14.20 -15.33
C PRO A 148 -1.83 -15.71 -15.21
N TYR A 149 -2.36 -16.20 -14.10
CA TYR A 149 -2.55 -17.63 -13.79
C TYR A 149 -4.00 -18.07 -13.85
N ALA A 150 -4.94 -17.13 -14.04
CA ALA A 150 -6.38 -17.40 -13.97
C ALA A 150 -6.82 -18.54 -14.92
N SER A 151 -6.26 -18.62 -16.14
CA SER A 151 -6.55 -19.68 -17.09
C SER A 151 -6.10 -21.08 -16.65
N LYS A 152 -5.20 -21.18 -15.67
CA LYS A 152 -4.70 -22.46 -15.12
C LYS A 152 -5.50 -22.91 -13.90
N LEU A 153 -6.36 -22.05 -13.34
CA LEU A 153 -7.18 -22.36 -12.17
C LEU A 153 -8.39 -23.19 -12.59
N THR A 154 -8.45 -24.44 -12.17
CA THR A 154 -9.58 -25.35 -12.38
C THR A 154 -10.38 -25.55 -11.11
N GLY A 155 -11.67 -25.89 -11.23
CA GLY A 155 -12.55 -26.11 -10.08
C GLY A 155 -12.82 -24.82 -9.30
N VAL A 156 -13.00 -24.97 -7.99
CA VAL A 156 -13.24 -23.86 -7.06
C VAL A 156 -11.94 -23.43 -6.40
N ASN A 157 -11.63 -22.16 -6.47
CA ASN A 157 -10.47 -21.55 -5.84
C ASN A 157 -10.91 -20.35 -5.01
N VAL A 158 -10.36 -20.18 -3.82
CA VAL A 158 -10.53 -19.01 -2.96
C VAL A 158 -9.17 -18.36 -2.78
N ILE A 159 -9.08 -17.09 -3.11
CA ILE A 159 -7.89 -16.29 -2.94
C ILE A 159 -8.16 -15.30 -1.81
N ALA A 160 -7.36 -15.36 -0.75
CA ALA A 160 -7.37 -14.40 0.33
C ALA A 160 -6.12 -13.52 0.22
N ASP A 161 -6.33 -12.23 -0.04
CA ASP A 161 -5.29 -11.21 -0.04
C ASP A 161 -5.40 -10.43 1.27
N ILE A 162 -4.49 -10.70 2.20
CA ILE A 162 -4.49 -10.12 3.55
C ILE A 162 -3.44 -9.03 3.58
N GLY A 163 -3.89 -7.79 3.47
CA GLY A 163 -3.06 -6.60 3.59
C GLY A 163 -2.96 -6.09 5.02
N ASN A 164 -2.35 -4.93 5.20
CA ASN A 164 -2.25 -4.26 6.49
C ASN A 164 -3.62 -3.75 6.98
N GLY A 165 -4.39 -3.07 6.11
CA GLY A 165 -5.68 -2.47 6.48
C GLY A 165 -6.91 -3.32 6.14
N THR A 166 -6.83 -4.17 5.11
CA THR A 166 -7.96 -4.93 4.58
C THR A 166 -7.61 -6.37 4.24
N MET A 167 -8.62 -7.23 4.28
CA MET A 167 -8.61 -8.56 3.71
C MET A 167 -9.56 -8.59 2.51
N ASN A 168 -9.04 -8.95 1.34
CA ASN A 168 -9.84 -9.17 0.14
C ASN A 168 -10.01 -10.67 -0.10
N VAL A 169 -11.25 -11.14 -0.25
CA VAL A 169 -11.52 -12.53 -0.57
C VAL A 169 -12.18 -12.63 -1.93
N LEU A 170 -11.50 -13.33 -2.84
CA LEU A 170 -11.93 -13.54 -4.21
C LEU A 170 -12.28 -15.03 -4.40
N TYR A 171 -13.55 -15.29 -4.72
CA TYR A 171 -14.03 -16.63 -5.06
C TYR A 171 -14.04 -16.82 -6.56
N MET A 172 -13.40 -17.89 -7.05
CA MET A 172 -13.26 -18.18 -8.48
C MET A 172 -13.75 -19.60 -8.81
N VAL A 173 -14.33 -19.75 -9.98
CA VAL A 173 -14.71 -21.05 -10.54
C VAL A 173 -14.14 -21.17 -11.95
N ASN A 174 -13.27 -22.16 -12.15
CA ASN A 174 -12.57 -22.39 -13.44
C ASN A 174 -11.93 -21.08 -13.95
N GLY A 175 -11.17 -20.41 -13.10
CA GLY A 175 -10.45 -19.17 -13.43
C GLY A 175 -11.32 -17.92 -13.59
N LYS A 176 -12.64 -17.99 -13.39
CA LYS A 176 -13.56 -16.85 -13.53
C LYS A 176 -14.06 -16.37 -12.16
N PRO A 177 -13.93 -15.07 -11.85
CA PRO A 177 -14.47 -14.50 -10.62
C PRO A 177 -15.98 -14.66 -10.50
N LYS A 178 -16.47 -14.92 -9.28
CA LYS A 178 -17.90 -14.96 -8.92
C LYS A 178 -18.24 -13.75 -8.08
N SER A 179 -18.73 -12.68 -8.71
CA SER A 179 -18.97 -11.38 -8.08
C SER A 179 -19.85 -11.43 -6.83
N GLY A 180 -20.87 -12.29 -6.79
CA GLY A 180 -21.74 -12.45 -5.61
C GLY A 180 -21.09 -13.16 -4.40
N LYS A 181 -19.83 -13.60 -4.52
CA LYS A 181 -19.07 -14.29 -3.45
C LYS A 181 -17.72 -13.63 -3.16
N MET A 182 -17.56 -12.39 -3.58
CA MET A 182 -16.36 -11.59 -3.31
C MET A 182 -16.68 -10.57 -2.23
N PHE A 183 -15.74 -10.36 -1.32
CA PHE A 183 -15.88 -9.34 -0.29
C PHE A 183 -14.53 -8.76 0.12
N THR A 184 -14.60 -7.56 0.68
CA THR A 184 -13.49 -6.86 1.31
C THR A 184 -13.90 -6.56 2.74
N GLU A 185 -13.08 -6.97 3.70
CA GLU A 185 -13.27 -6.70 5.12
C GLU A 185 -12.12 -5.85 5.66
N LYS A 186 -12.42 -5.05 6.70
CA LYS A 186 -11.43 -4.27 7.43
C LYS A 186 -10.67 -5.14 8.45
N PHE A 187 -10.24 -6.33 8.02
CA PHE A 187 -9.48 -7.29 8.82
C PHE A 187 -8.08 -7.47 8.24
N GLY A 188 -7.31 -6.39 8.25
CA GLY A 188 -5.90 -6.46 7.92
C GLY A 188 -5.02 -6.85 9.12
N THR A 189 -3.74 -7.05 8.89
CA THR A 189 -2.77 -7.40 9.94
C THR A 189 -2.68 -6.33 11.03
N TYR A 190 -2.91 -5.06 10.70
CA TYR A 190 -2.88 -3.98 11.67
C TYR A 190 -3.99 -4.08 12.73
N GLN A 191 -5.18 -4.56 12.36
CA GLN A 191 -6.23 -4.83 13.34
C GLN A 191 -5.84 -5.94 14.33
N CYS A 192 -5.06 -6.92 13.88
CA CYS A 192 -4.46 -7.91 14.78
C CYS A 192 -3.48 -7.23 15.75
N THR A 193 -2.60 -6.36 15.25
CA THR A 193 -1.65 -5.59 16.08
C THR A 193 -2.40 -4.79 17.14
N LEU A 194 -3.44 -4.04 16.77
CA LEU A 194 -4.24 -3.25 17.70
C LEU A 194 -4.92 -4.12 18.77
N ALA A 195 -5.52 -5.24 18.37
CA ALA A 195 -6.20 -6.13 19.30
C ALA A 195 -5.22 -6.80 20.29
N VAL A 196 -4.03 -7.19 19.82
CA VAL A 196 -2.97 -7.73 20.68
C VAL A 196 -2.45 -6.66 21.65
N ARG A 197 -2.23 -5.42 21.16
CA ARG A 197 -1.80 -4.29 21.98
C ARG A 197 -2.78 -4.00 23.11
N GLU A 198 -4.07 -3.92 22.78
CA GLU A 198 -5.13 -3.68 23.75
C GLU A 198 -5.18 -4.78 24.81
N ALA A 199 -5.17 -6.04 24.39
CA ALA A 199 -5.19 -7.17 25.29
C ALA A 199 -3.93 -7.23 26.19
N PHE A 200 -2.75 -6.92 25.65
CA PHE A 200 -1.50 -6.81 26.42
C PHE A 200 -1.60 -5.71 27.48
N MET A 201 -2.09 -4.53 27.10
CA MET A 201 -2.29 -3.40 28.01
C MET A 201 -3.28 -3.74 29.14
N GLN A 202 -4.39 -4.41 28.80
CA GLN A 202 -5.37 -4.86 29.81
C GLN A 202 -4.79 -5.84 30.83
N GLN A 203 -3.92 -6.77 30.38
CA GLN A 203 -3.34 -7.79 31.25
C GLN A 203 -2.15 -7.29 32.06
N THR A 204 -1.35 -6.37 31.51
CA THR A 204 -0.08 -5.96 32.13
C THR A 204 -0.04 -4.54 32.66
N GLN A 205 -1.03 -3.71 32.30
CA GLN A 205 -1.08 -2.26 32.55
C GLN A 205 0.15 -1.53 31.96
N ARG A 206 0.74 -2.08 30.91
CA ARG A 206 1.89 -1.51 30.18
C ARG A 206 1.57 -1.43 28.69
N GLU A 207 2.15 -0.46 28.01
CA GLU A 207 2.14 -0.39 26.55
C GLU A 207 3.26 -1.25 25.96
N LEU A 208 2.97 -1.86 24.81
CA LEU A 208 3.94 -2.53 23.96
C LEU A 208 3.92 -1.86 22.59
N ASN A 209 5.10 -1.54 22.07
CA ASN A 209 5.24 -0.88 20.78
C ASN A 209 4.68 -1.77 19.65
N ASP A 210 3.92 -1.19 18.74
CA ASP A 210 3.30 -1.91 17.62
C ASP A 210 4.34 -2.66 16.76
N HIS A 211 5.52 -2.07 16.55
CA HIS A 211 6.62 -2.72 15.83
C HIS A 211 7.05 -4.05 16.47
N ILE A 212 7.08 -4.11 17.81
CA ILE A 212 7.42 -5.35 18.53
C ILE A 212 6.32 -6.39 18.33
N ILE A 213 5.06 -5.97 18.40
CA ILE A 213 3.92 -6.86 18.16
C ILE A 213 3.98 -7.41 16.72
N GLU A 214 4.19 -6.55 15.74
CA GLU A 214 4.32 -6.94 14.33
C GLU A 214 5.51 -7.89 14.08
N GLU A 215 6.62 -7.68 14.76
CA GLU A 215 7.77 -8.58 14.72
C GLU A 215 7.41 -9.97 15.26
N VAL A 216 6.71 -10.05 16.39
CA VAL A 216 6.21 -11.31 16.94
C VAL A 216 5.21 -11.98 16.01
N LEU A 217 4.26 -11.23 15.46
CA LEU A 217 3.28 -11.75 14.51
C LEU A 217 3.93 -12.35 13.25
N ARG A 218 5.02 -11.75 12.78
CA ARG A 218 5.75 -12.18 11.59
C ARG A 218 6.73 -13.33 11.83
N THR A 219 7.44 -13.30 12.97
CA THR A 219 8.60 -14.18 13.22
C THR A 219 8.40 -15.14 14.37
N GLY A 220 7.39 -14.93 15.22
CA GLY A 220 7.18 -15.61 16.48
C GLY A 220 8.18 -15.23 17.60
N LYS A 221 9.01 -14.19 17.37
CA LYS A 221 10.10 -13.77 18.29
C LYS A 221 10.18 -12.25 18.33
N ALA A 222 10.66 -11.72 19.45
CA ALA A 222 11.14 -10.34 19.61
C ALA A 222 12.05 -10.29 20.85
N ASP A 223 12.84 -9.22 20.98
CA ASP A 223 13.69 -8.97 22.15
C ASP A 223 12.89 -8.34 23.29
N ILE A 224 12.05 -9.16 23.93
CA ILE A 224 11.20 -8.81 25.06
C ILE A 224 11.23 -9.93 26.12
N PRO A 225 10.82 -9.65 27.37
CA PRO A 225 10.70 -10.66 28.41
C PRO A 225 9.85 -11.86 27.96
N LYS A 226 10.25 -13.07 28.35
CA LYS A 226 9.53 -14.30 27.99
C LYS A 226 8.06 -14.29 28.43
N SER A 227 7.75 -13.66 29.56
CA SER A 227 6.36 -13.45 30.01
C SER A 227 5.56 -12.64 29.02
N ASP A 228 6.11 -11.55 28.52
CA ASP A 228 5.46 -10.63 27.60
C ASP A 228 5.28 -11.30 26.23
N LEU A 229 6.31 -12.00 25.74
CA LEU A 229 6.24 -12.79 24.51
C LEU A 229 5.14 -13.86 24.60
N ALA A 230 4.98 -14.52 25.75
CA ALA A 230 3.93 -15.51 25.94
C ALA A 230 2.52 -14.90 25.83
N ILE A 231 2.31 -13.70 26.38
CA ILE A 231 1.03 -12.97 26.28
C ILE A 231 0.75 -12.62 24.81
N VAL A 232 1.70 -11.99 24.12
CA VAL A 232 1.52 -11.59 22.70
C VAL A 232 1.18 -12.80 21.84
N ARG A 233 1.90 -13.91 21.98
CA ARG A 233 1.62 -15.16 21.22
C ARG A 233 0.30 -15.82 21.58
N SER A 234 -0.18 -15.70 22.81
CA SER A 234 -1.48 -16.19 23.22
C SER A 234 -2.60 -15.39 22.56
N GLU A 235 -2.48 -14.05 22.59
CA GLU A 235 -3.46 -13.15 21.99
C GLU A 235 -3.48 -13.23 20.45
N GLU A 236 -2.34 -13.37 19.81
CA GLU A 236 -2.23 -13.64 18.37
C GLU A 236 -3.12 -14.81 17.97
N ARG A 237 -3.02 -15.94 18.69
CA ARG A 237 -3.80 -17.14 18.41
C ARG A 237 -5.30 -16.95 18.66
N ARG A 238 -5.68 -16.04 19.55
CA ARG A 238 -7.09 -15.73 19.85
C ARG A 238 -7.70 -14.83 18.78
N VAL A 239 -6.96 -13.81 18.34
CA VAL A 239 -7.42 -12.83 17.35
C VAL A 239 -7.37 -13.38 15.93
N GLY A 240 -6.41 -14.27 15.62
CA GLY A 240 -6.24 -14.89 14.30
C GLY A 240 -7.19 -16.07 14.00
N LYS A 241 -8.15 -16.37 14.89
CA LYS A 241 -9.22 -17.35 14.65
C LYS A 241 -10.49 -16.66 14.19
#